data_53550f7d17e1c0478be2a6fa93a4458c
#
_entry.id   53550f7d17e1c0478be2a6fa93a4458c
#
_cell.length_a   1.000
_cell.length_b   1.000
_cell.length_c   1.000
_cell.angle_alpha   90.00
_cell.angle_beta   90.00
_cell.angle_gamma   90.00
#
_symmetry.space_group_name_H-M   'P 1'
#
loop_
_entity.id
_entity.type
_entity.pdbx_description
1 polymer ?
#
loop_
_entity_poly.entity_id
_entity_poly.type
_entity_poly.pdbx_seq_one_letter_code
_entity_poly.pdbx_strand_id
1 'polypeptide(L)'
;MNLNELAKTVHTANIKWWQDVHTGQPLKRNKGELLALIHSEISEALEGERKDLMDDKLPHRKMAEVELADAIIRILDYSAGYGYDLQGAFDEKMAYNAHREDHQHEARKIAGGKQF
;
A
#
# COMPACT_ATOMS: atom_id res chain seq x y z
N MET A 1 2.00 -15.21 8.66
CA MET A 1 1.01 -14.84 7.63
C MET A 1 1.71 -14.10 6.50
N ASN A 2 1.55 -14.54 5.25
CA ASN A 2 2.14 -13.83 4.13
C ASN A 2 1.22 -12.70 3.63
N LEU A 3 1.68 -11.95 2.62
CA LEU A 3 0.90 -10.81 2.10
C LEU A 3 -0.43 -11.25 1.50
N ASN A 4 -0.47 -12.40 0.82
CA ASN A 4 -1.72 -12.88 0.22
C ASN A 4 -2.76 -13.27 1.27
N GLU A 5 -2.31 -13.91 2.34
CA GLU A 5 -3.18 -14.28 3.45
C GLU A 5 -3.70 -13.04 4.17
N LEU A 6 -2.82 -12.07 4.41
CA LEU A 6 -3.18 -10.80 5.03
C LEU A 6 -4.16 -10.02 4.13
N ALA A 7 -3.92 -10.02 2.82
CA ALA A 7 -4.81 -9.38 1.85
C ALA A 7 -6.22 -9.97 1.90
N LYS A 8 -6.34 -11.28 2.01
CA LYS A 8 -7.64 -11.96 2.15
C LYS A 8 -8.36 -11.53 3.42
N THR A 9 -7.63 -11.46 4.53
CA THR A 9 -8.18 -11.06 5.82
C THR A 9 -8.73 -9.63 5.73
N VAL A 10 -7.95 -8.71 5.16
CA VAL A 10 -8.36 -7.32 5.00
C VAL A 10 -9.56 -7.20 4.07
N HIS A 11 -9.51 -7.89 2.93
CA HIS A 11 -10.60 -7.84 1.94
C HIS A 11 -11.92 -8.37 2.53
N THR A 12 -11.86 -9.46 3.28
CA THR A 12 -13.03 -10.00 3.96
C THR A 12 -13.63 -8.99 4.93
N ALA A 13 -12.78 -8.30 5.70
CA ALA A 13 -13.24 -7.27 6.63
C ALA A 13 -13.87 -6.08 5.90
N ASN A 14 -13.43 -5.80 4.67
CA ASN A 14 -13.88 -4.66 3.88
C ASN A 14 -14.86 -5.02 2.77
N ILE A 15 -15.37 -6.25 2.76
CA ILE A 15 -16.21 -6.75 1.66
C ILE A 15 -17.41 -5.86 1.35
N LYS A 16 -17.94 -5.15 2.36
CA LYS A 16 -19.07 -4.24 2.19
C LYS A 16 -18.80 -3.14 1.16
N TRP A 17 -17.55 -2.78 0.94
CA TRP A 17 -17.16 -1.75 -0.03
C TRP A 17 -17.11 -2.28 -1.46
N TRP A 18 -17.25 -3.60 -1.61
CA TRP A 18 -17.21 -4.30 -2.89
C TRP A 18 -18.57 -4.84 -3.30
N GLN A 19 -19.61 -4.55 -2.53
CA GLN A 19 -20.96 -5.06 -2.74
C GLN A 19 -21.97 -3.94 -2.66
N ASP A 20 -23.04 -4.09 -3.43
CA ASP A 20 -24.19 -3.18 -3.36
C ASP A 20 -24.83 -3.30 -1.97
N VAL A 21 -25.08 -2.18 -1.34
CA VAL A 21 -25.58 -2.12 0.05
C VAL A 21 -27.03 -2.66 0.14
N HIS A 22 -27.80 -2.64 -0.95
CA HIS A 22 -29.19 -3.11 -0.94
C HIS A 22 -29.33 -4.55 -1.41
N THR A 23 -28.56 -4.99 -2.38
CA THR A 23 -28.71 -6.30 -3.03
C THR A 23 -27.63 -7.30 -2.67
N GLY A 24 -26.49 -6.85 -2.13
CA GLY A 24 -25.34 -7.72 -1.84
C GLY A 24 -24.61 -8.17 -3.10
N GLN A 25 -25.01 -7.69 -4.26
CA GLN A 25 -24.36 -8.06 -5.53
C GLN A 25 -23.00 -7.39 -5.66
N PRO A 26 -22.03 -8.05 -6.32
CA PRO A 26 -20.71 -7.44 -6.52
C PRO A 26 -20.80 -6.12 -7.27
N LEU A 27 -20.03 -5.11 -6.79
CA LEU A 27 -19.88 -3.83 -7.47
C LEU A 27 -18.72 -3.91 -8.43
N LYS A 28 -18.87 -3.25 -9.58
CA LYS A 28 -17.76 -3.03 -10.50
C LYS A 28 -17.04 -1.77 -10.05
N ARG A 29 -15.93 -1.93 -9.31
CA ARG A 29 -15.17 -0.80 -8.82
C ARG A 29 -14.26 -0.23 -9.92
N ASN A 30 -13.98 1.04 -9.83
CA ASN A 30 -13.06 1.72 -10.75
C ASN A 30 -11.63 1.60 -10.21
N LYS A 31 -10.76 0.92 -10.95
CA LYS A 31 -9.37 0.70 -10.52
C LYS A 31 -8.59 1.99 -10.32
N GLY A 32 -8.79 2.96 -11.22
CA GLY A 32 -8.12 4.25 -11.12
C GLY A 32 -8.50 5.00 -9.85
N GLU A 33 -9.78 4.97 -9.49
CA GLU A 33 -10.26 5.57 -8.25
C GLU A 33 -9.64 4.88 -7.03
N LEU A 34 -9.62 3.55 -7.01
CA LEU A 34 -9.06 2.80 -5.90
C LEU A 34 -7.57 3.06 -5.72
N LEU A 35 -6.82 3.14 -6.82
CA LEU A 35 -5.39 3.46 -6.76
C LEU A 35 -5.17 4.92 -6.32
N ALA A 36 -6.02 5.84 -6.77
CA ALA A 36 -5.96 7.24 -6.33
C ALA A 36 -6.19 7.36 -4.82
N LEU A 37 -7.08 6.54 -4.26
CA LEU A 37 -7.32 6.53 -2.82
C LEU A 37 -6.09 6.05 -2.03
N ILE A 38 -5.32 5.13 -2.59
CA ILE A 38 -4.03 4.73 -1.99
C ILE A 38 -3.08 5.93 -1.96
N HIS A 39 -2.99 6.65 -3.08
CA HIS A 39 -2.17 7.88 -3.15
C HIS A 39 -2.60 8.91 -2.11
N SER A 40 -3.91 9.05 -1.88
CA SER A 40 -4.41 10.02 -0.91
C SER A 40 -3.92 9.73 0.51
N GLU A 41 -3.83 8.45 0.90
CA GLU A 41 -3.31 8.08 2.21
C GLU A 41 -1.83 8.45 2.36
N ILE A 42 -1.04 8.28 1.30
CA ILE A 42 0.36 8.69 1.30
C ILE A 42 0.49 10.21 1.43
N SER A 43 -0.37 10.96 0.74
CA SER A 43 -0.40 12.42 0.84
C SER A 43 -0.73 12.88 2.26
N GLU A 44 -1.64 12.19 2.94
CA GLU A 44 -1.97 12.50 4.33
C GLU A 44 -0.83 12.16 5.28
N ALA A 45 -0.10 11.07 5.02
CA ALA A 45 1.11 10.74 5.78
C ALA A 45 2.15 11.86 5.63
N LEU A 46 2.33 12.37 4.42
CA LEU A 46 3.25 13.48 4.16
C LEU A 46 2.85 14.72 4.97
N GLU A 47 1.56 15.04 5.00
CA GLU A 47 1.05 16.18 5.76
C GLU A 47 1.31 16.00 7.26
N GLY A 48 1.07 14.79 7.77
CA GLY A 48 1.36 14.46 9.16
C GLY A 48 2.83 14.65 9.53
N GLU A 49 3.73 14.26 8.64
CA GLU A 49 5.17 14.44 8.86
C GLU A 49 5.57 15.92 8.79
N ARG A 50 5.03 16.65 7.81
CA ARG A 50 5.37 18.06 7.63
C ARG A 50 4.97 18.93 8.81
N LYS A 51 3.89 18.59 9.48
CA LYS A 51 3.34 19.37 10.59
C LYS A 51 3.53 18.68 11.95
N ASP A 52 4.20 17.53 11.97
CA ASP A 52 4.41 16.75 13.20
C ASP A 52 3.11 16.50 13.97
N LEU A 53 2.11 15.98 13.25
CA LEU A 53 0.77 15.77 13.79
C LEU A 53 0.59 14.37 14.36
N MET A 54 -0.24 14.28 15.39
CA MET A 54 -0.77 13.01 15.89
C MET A 54 -2.10 12.73 15.19
N ASP A 55 -2.49 11.44 15.15
CA ASP A 55 -3.74 11.05 14.53
C ASP A 55 -4.93 11.56 15.37
N ASP A 56 -5.99 12.02 14.70
CA ASP A 56 -7.16 12.58 15.39
C ASP A 56 -8.03 11.52 16.07
N LYS A 57 -8.02 10.30 15.55
CA LYS A 57 -8.81 9.18 16.09
C LYS A 57 -8.01 8.25 16.98
N LEU A 58 -6.72 8.15 16.76
CA LEU A 58 -5.78 7.37 17.55
C LEU A 58 -4.67 8.30 18.05
N PRO A 59 -4.99 9.18 19.00
CA PRO A 59 -4.08 10.29 19.36
C PRO A 59 -2.77 9.88 20.02
N HIS A 60 -2.61 8.61 20.37
CA HIS A 60 -1.33 8.07 20.85
C HIS A 60 -0.40 7.65 19.71
N ARG A 61 -0.88 7.71 18.47
CA ARG A 61 -0.11 7.38 17.27
C ARG A 61 0.18 8.64 16.46
N LYS A 62 1.32 8.65 15.79
CA LYS A 62 1.61 9.70 14.81
C LYS A 62 0.67 9.56 13.62
N MET A 63 0.21 10.67 13.08
CA MET A 63 -0.65 10.66 11.89
C MET A 63 -0.02 9.87 10.74
N ALA A 64 1.29 10.03 10.51
CA ALA A 64 1.99 9.30 9.46
C ALA A 64 1.91 7.78 9.65
N GLU A 65 2.05 7.28 10.90
CA GLU A 65 1.92 5.84 11.17
C GLU A 65 0.54 5.31 10.74
N VAL A 66 -0.51 6.03 11.11
CA VAL A 66 -1.89 5.62 10.82
C VAL A 66 -2.18 5.68 9.32
N GLU A 67 -1.75 6.75 8.66
CA GLU A 67 -2.01 6.90 7.23
C GLU A 67 -1.22 5.90 6.39
N LEU A 68 0.00 5.54 6.81
CA LEU A 68 0.74 4.46 6.16
C LEU A 68 0.04 3.12 6.34
N ALA A 69 -0.51 2.86 7.53
CA ALA A 69 -1.31 1.67 7.76
C ALA A 69 -2.55 1.66 6.86
N ASP A 70 -3.23 2.78 6.71
CA ASP A 70 -4.38 2.90 5.81
C ASP A 70 -4.00 2.63 4.36
N ALA A 71 -2.83 3.12 3.92
CA ALA A 71 -2.33 2.83 2.57
C ALA A 71 -2.11 1.33 2.38
N ILE A 72 -1.50 0.66 3.36
CA ILE A 72 -1.27 -0.79 3.31
C ILE A 72 -2.60 -1.54 3.26
N ILE A 73 -3.56 -1.15 4.09
CA ILE A 73 -4.90 -1.76 4.11
C ILE A 73 -5.55 -1.65 2.73
N ARG A 74 -5.50 -0.48 2.10
CA ARG A 74 -6.07 -0.29 0.76
C ARG A 74 -5.34 -1.10 -0.31
N ILE A 75 -4.00 -1.21 -0.22
CA ILE A 75 -3.19 -2.02 -1.14
C ILE A 75 -3.58 -3.49 -1.03
N LEU A 76 -3.67 -4.00 0.20
CA LEU A 76 -4.02 -5.40 0.44
C LEU A 76 -5.45 -5.72 -0.02
N ASP A 77 -6.39 -4.82 0.27
CA ASP A 77 -7.77 -4.95 -0.16
C ASP A 77 -7.88 -5.00 -1.69
N TYR A 78 -7.20 -4.08 -2.37
CA TYR A 78 -7.14 -4.02 -3.83
C TYR A 78 -6.57 -5.32 -4.40
N SER A 79 -5.45 -5.78 -3.85
CA SER A 79 -4.77 -6.97 -4.33
C SER A 79 -5.66 -8.22 -4.23
N ALA A 80 -6.31 -8.42 -3.09
CA ALA A 80 -7.22 -9.55 -2.92
C ALA A 80 -8.48 -9.40 -3.78
N GLY A 81 -9.01 -8.18 -3.87
CA GLY A 81 -10.21 -7.91 -4.66
C GLY A 81 -10.06 -8.26 -6.14
N TYR A 82 -8.85 -8.10 -6.67
CA TYR A 82 -8.55 -8.42 -8.07
C TYR A 82 -7.77 -9.72 -8.26
N GLY A 83 -7.56 -10.48 -7.18
CA GLY A 83 -6.95 -11.81 -7.26
C GLY A 83 -5.47 -11.80 -7.63
N TYR A 84 -4.73 -10.76 -7.27
CA TYR A 84 -3.31 -10.68 -7.56
C TYR A 84 -2.48 -11.50 -6.58
N ASP A 85 -1.37 -12.04 -7.06
CA ASP A 85 -0.35 -12.70 -6.22
C ASP A 85 0.66 -11.65 -5.76
N LEU A 86 0.27 -10.87 -4.76
CA LEU A 86 1.10 -9.79 -4.23
C LEU A 86 2.37 -10.33 -3.57
N GLN A 87 2.27 -11.46 -2.86
CA GLN A 87 3.44 -12.07 -2.22
C GLN A 87 4.49 -12.48 -3.24
N GLY A 88 4.06 -13.16 -4.31
CA GLY A 88 4.97 -13.57 -5.38
C GLY A 88 5.64 -12.37 -6.05
N ALA A 89 4.86 -11.34 -6.37
CA ALA A 89 5.41 -10.12 -6.97
C ALA A 89 6.39 -9.42 -6.02
N PHE A 90 6.08 -9.38 -4.74
CA PHE A 90 6.95 -8.79 -3.72
C PHE A 90 8.29 -9.52 -3.65
N ASP A 91 8.25 -10.84 -3.55
CA ASP A 91 9.46 -11.66 -3.44
C ASP A 91 10.34 -11.52 -4.67
N GLU A 92 9.74 -11.61 -5.86
CA GLU A 92 10.47 -11.48 -7.12
C GLU A 92 11.06 -10.09 -7.29
N LYS A 93 10.31 -9.06 -6.91
CA LYS A 93 10.79 -7.68 -7.02
C LYS A 93 11.92 -7.41 -6.03
N MET A 94 11.84 -7.95 -4.82
CA MET A 94 12.91 -7.82 -3.84
C MET A 94 14.21 -8.47 -4.35
N ALA A 95 14.09 -9.67 -4.92
CA ALA A 95 15.23 -10.36 -5.50
C ALA A 95 15.83 -9.57 -6.69
N TYR A 96 14.97 -9.06 -7.57
CA TYR A 96 15.40 -8.23 -8.69
C TYR A 96 16.14 -6.98 -8.21
N ASN A 97 15.58 -6.28 -7.22
CA ASN A 97 16.18 -5.04 -6.70
C ASN A 97 17.56 -5.30 -6.07
N ALA A 98 17.75 -6.46 -5.45
CA ALA A 98 19.04 -6.82 -4.85
C ALA A 98 20.15 -6.94 -5.90
N HIS A 99 19.80 -7.23 -7.16
CA HIS A 99 20.74 -7.43 -8.26
C HIS A 99 20.76 -6.27 -9.27
N ARG A 100 19.94 -5.23 -9.07
CA ARG A 100 19.95 -4.08 -9.98
C ARG A 100 21.25 -3.29 -9.79
N GLU A 101 21.87 -2.92 -10.91
CA GLU A 101 23.14 -2.19 -10.91
C GLU A 101 23.05 -0.85 -10.17
N ASP A 102 21.99 -0.08 -10.37
CA ASP A 102 21.80 1.23 -9.72
C ASP A 102 21.48 1.11 -8.24
N HIS A 103 21.20 -0.09 -7.72
CA HIS A 103 21.00 -0.37 -6.30
C HIS A 103 22.21 -1.01 -5.63
N GLN A 104 23.25 -1.41 -6.42
CA GLN A 104 24.47 -1.96 -5.88
C GLN A 104 25.32 -0.85 -5.25
N HIS A 105 25.98 -1.17 -4.13
CA HIS A 105 26.76 -0.19 -3.39
C HIS A 105 27.88 0.40 -4.25
N GLU A 106 28.60 -0.43 -5.00
CA GLU A 106 29.67 -0.03 -5.90
C GLU A 106 29.18 0.86 -7.02
N ALA A 107 28.04 0.55 -7.62
CA ALA A 107 27.46 1.35 -8.70
C ALA A 107 27.10 2.76 -8.23
N ARG A 108 26.60 2.89 -7.01
CA ARG A 108 26.25 4.19 -6.43
C ARG A 108 27.45 5.07 -6.13
N LYS A 109 28.63 4.47 -5.99
CA LYS A 109 29.90 5.19 -5.76
C LYS A 109 30.46 5.78 -7.05
N ILE A 110 30.03 5.31 -8.21
CA ILE A 110 30.49 5.78 -9.50
C ILE A 110 29.83 7.14 -9.80
N ALA A 111 30.61 8.06 -10.38
CA ALA A 111 30.10 9.37 -10.77
C ALA A 111 28.90 9.22 -11.71
N GLY A 112 27.78 9.84 -11.37
CA GLY A 112 26.53 9.69 -12.13
C GLY A 112 25.65 8.54 -11.67
N GLY A 113 26.09 7.78 -10.66
CA GLY A 113 25.29 6.73 -10.05
C GLY A 113 24.14 7.30 -9.22
N LYS A 114 23.12 6.48 -9.00
CA LYS A 114 21.92 6.88 -8.28
C LYS A 114 22.22 7.10 -6.79
N GLN A 115 21.95 8.29 -6.31
CA GLN A 115 22.22 8.67 -4.91
C GLN A 115 21.09 8.23 -3.96
N PHE A 116 19.85 8.23 -4.45
CA PHE A 116 18.70 7.83 -3.65
C PHE A 116 17.49 7.45 -4.51
#